data_85b112d1d79ae33a0c609099c0809d2c
#
_entry.id   85b112d1d79ae33a0c609099c0809d2c
#
_cell.length_a   1.000
_cell.length_b   1.000
_cell.length_c   1.000
_cell.angle_alpha   90.00
_cell.angle_beta   90.00
_cell.angle_gamma   90.00
#
_symmetry.space_group_name_H-M   'P 1'
#
loop_
_entity.id
_entity.type
_entity.pdbx_description
1 polymer ?
#
loop_
_entity_poly.entity_id
_entity_poly.type
_entity_poly.pdbx_seq_one_letter_code
_entity_poly.pdbx_strand_id
1 'polypeptide(L)'
;MRPHDADSNDLSALDPAMIDRVIAQARVDGVLLEIETEQEWIEDKGIPFIVRWITSLVSKDAARARAAGEKRAGFNPFLPPDPKLIIGDLGPDHRVVLNKYPVIQRHLLMVTRRFEPQTAALHESDFRALALTLARLGGLGFYNGGSEAGASQPHKHLQWIPATPGGAGLTRFTDRLSAAPLLEPHHRSGLPWRHAFVRHAGPLGVNAEQLQQAFLLACEATGLPPAADPMPPYNLLADSQWLLVVPRSREQHEGISVNALGYASSLFVRRPEQIDLVRRIGPLDLLTAVAT
;
A
#
# COMPACT_ATOMS: atom_id res chain seq x y z
N MET A 1 -13.89 25.89 -23.38
CA MET A 1 -12.82 25.40 -22.49
C MET A 1 -12.52 23.96 -22.89
N ARG A 2 -11.36 23.68 -23.47
CA ARG A 2 -11.05 22.36 -24.04
C ARG A 2 -10.70 21.36 -22.92
N PRO A 3 -11.08 20.07 -23.02
CA PRO A 3 -10.84 19.07 -21.96
C PRO A 3 -9.35 18.67 -21.78
N HIS A 4 -8.42 19.28 -22.49
CA HIS A 4 -7.02 18.85 -22.57
C HIS A 4 -6.05 19.48 -21.55
N ASP A 5 -6.44 20.52 -20.81
CA ASP A 5 -5.51 21.24 -19.93
C ASP A 5 -5.45 20.71 -18.49
N ALA A 6 -6.41 19.86 -18.09
CA ALA A 6 -6.40 19.24 -16.75
C ALA A 6 -5.44 18.04 -16.66
N ASP A 7 -5.26 17.29 -17.76
CA ASP A 7 -4.44 16.07 -17.78
C ASP A 7 -2.93 16.32 -17.76
N SER A 8 -2.45 17.49 -18.24
CA SER A 8 -1.02 17.77 -18.31
C SER A 8 -0.39 18.11 -16.95
N ASN A 9 -1.16 18.67 -16.02
CA ASN A 9 -0.70 19.00 -14.66
C ASN A 9 -0.65 17.75 -13.75
N ASP A 10 -1.54 16.80 -13.97
CA ASP A 10 -1.60 15.54 -13.22
C ASP A 10 -0.39 14.65 -13.49
N LEU A 11 0.17 14.70 -14.70
CA LEU A 11 1.31 13.86 -15.09
C LEU A 11 2.65 14.37 -14.57
N SER A 12 2.78 15.65 -14.22
CA SER A 12 4.02 16.20 -13.68
C SER A 12 4.34 15.70 -12.27
N ALA A 13 3.31 15.44 -11.45
CA ALA A 13 3.46 14.87 -10.10
C ALA A 13 3.99 13.42 -10.11
N LEU A 14 3.89 12.73 -11.25
CA LEU A 14 4.34 11.34 -11.40
C LEU A 14 5.58 11.23 -12.33
N ASP A 15 6.32 12.33 -12.52
CA ASP A 15 7.62 12.30 -13.20
C ASP A 15 8.69 11.71 -12.25
N PRO A 16 9.34 10.59 -12.60
CA PRO A 16 10.39 9.99 -11.78
C PRO A 16 11.54 10.96 -11.42
N ALA A 17 11.92 11.84 -12.36
CA ALA A 17 12.97 12.82 -12.11
C ALA A 17 12.53 13.92 -11.12
N MET A 18 11.25 14.32 -11.13
CA MET A 18 10.69 15.21 -10.12
C MET A 18 10.68 14.55 -8.74
N ILE A 19 10.23 13.30 -8.65
CA ILE A 19 10.22 12.53 -7.40
C ILE A 19 11.62 12.48 -6.82
N ASP A 20 12.63 12.15 -7.63
CA ASP A 20 14.03 12.06 -7.17
C ASP A 20 14.59 13.41 -6.70
N ARG A 21 14.26 14.51 -7.39
CA ARG A 21 14.63 15.85 -6.95
C ARG A 21 14.04 16.20 -5.57
N VAL A 22 12.75 15.94 -5.38
CA VAL A 22 12.09 16.21 -4.08
C VAL A 22 12.67 15.33 -2.99
N ILE A 23 12.96 14.05 -3.24
CA ILE A 23 13.62 13.15 -2.29
C ILE A 23 14.99 13.71 -1.91
N ALA A 24 15.82 14.10 -2.90
CA ALA A 24 17.15 14.62 -2.64
C ALA A 24 17.09 15.91 -1.78
N GLN A 25 16.18 16.83 -2.10
CA GLN A 25 16.02 18.06 -1.32
C GLN A 25 15.48 17.77 0.08
N ALA A 26 14.49 16.88 0.23
CA ALA A 26 13.91 16.52 1.53
C ALA A 26 14.92 15.83 2.46
N ARG A 27 15.90 15.09 1.90
CA ARG A 27 17.04 14.54 2.64
C ARG A 27 17.98 15.67 3.14
N VAL A 28 18.36 16.61 2.27
CA VAL A 28 19.20 17.76 2.64
C VAL A 28 18.54 18.60 3.72
N ASP A 29 17.23 18.80 3.61
CA ASP A 29 16.44 19.57 4.59
C ASP A 29 16.17 18.80 5.90
N GLY A 30 16.53 17.53 5.99
CA GLY A 30 16.33 16.69 7.17
C GLY A 30 14.85 16.39 7.49
N VAL A 31 13.94 16.55 6.52
CA VAL A 31 12.52 16.30 6.72
C VAL A 31 12.12 14.88 6.30
N LEU A 32 12.86 14.23 5.41
CA LEU A 32 12.74 12.83 5.04
C LEU A 32 13.66 11.99 5.94
N LEU A 33 13.06 11.18 6.79
CA LEU A 33 13.77 10.40 7.81
C LEU A 33 13.70 8.90 7.43
N GLU A 34 14.59 8.48 6.55
CA GLU A 34 14.62 7.10 6.07
C GLU A 34 14.94 6.13 7.20
N ILE A 35 14.17 5.04 7.25
CA ILE A 35 14.37 3.97 8.23
C ILE A 35 15.25 2.90 7.59
N GLU A 36 16.49 2.80 8.06
CA GLU A 36 17.41 1.74 7.66
C GLU A 36 16.96 0.39 8.22
N THR A 37 16.92 -0.60 7.36
CA THR A 37 16.50 -1.95 7.72
C THR A 37 17.46 -2.98 7.17
N GLU A 38 17.65 -4.06 7.92
CA GLU A 38 18.11 -5.33 7.39
C GLU A 38 16.95 -6.20 7.00
N GLN A 39 17.21 -7.22 6.22
CA GLN A 39 16.18 -8.14 5.75
C GLN A 39 16.69 -9.58 5.71
N GLU A 40 15.77 -10.49 5.88
CA GLU A 40 15.99 -11.92 5.74
C GLU A 40 14.87 -12.53 4.90
N TRP A 41 15.17 -13.66 4.26
CA TRP A 41 14.20 -14.45 3.52
C TRP A 41 13.72 -15.63 4.37
N ILE A 42 12.41 -15.76 4.49
CA ILE A 42 11.75 -16.90 5.11
C ILE A 42 10.85 -17.54 4.07
N GLU A 43 11.09 -18.80 3.73
CA GLU A 43 10.21 -19.55 2.84
C GLU A 43 9.10 -20.23 3.65
N ASP A 44 7.86 -20.12 3.20
CA ASP A 44 6.71 -20.81 3.79
C ASP A 44 5.84 -21.39 2.66
N LYS A 45 5.72 -22.73 2.66
CA LYS A 45 4.96 -23.51 1.67
C LYS A 45 5.30 -23.13 0.20
N GLY A 46 6.59 -22.90 -0.06
CA GLY A 46 7.13 -22.55 -1.38
C GLY A 46 6.95 -21.07 -1.77
N ILE A 47 6.51 -20.22 -0.86
CA ILE A 47 6.42 -18.77 -1.07
C ILE A 47 7.52 -18.07 -0.26
N PRO A 48 8.45 -17.36 -0.91
CA PRO A 48 9.49 -16.60 -0.22
C PRO A 48 8.92 -15.28 0.32
N PHE A 49 9.12 -15.03 1.60
CA PHE A 49 8.77 -13.79 2.30
C PHE A 49 10.03 -13.01 2.67
N ILE A 50 9.99 -11.71 2.48
CA ILE A 50 11.00 -10.79 3.00
C ILE A 50 10.54 -10.32 4.38
N VAL A 51 11.36 -10.57 5.40
CA VAL A 51 11.13 -10.04 6.74
C VAL A 51 12.18 -8.96 7.02
N ARG A 52 11.74 -7.73 7.28
CA ARG A 52 12.59 -6.57 7.55
C ARG A 52 12.52 -6.14 9.01
N TRP A 53 13.64 -5.63 9.54
CA TRP A 53 13.70 -5.03 10.88
C TRP A 53 14.60 -3.81 10.93
N ILE A 54 14.37 -2.93 11.90
CA ILE A 54 15.13 -1.69 12.10
C ILE A 54 16.48 -2.00 12.74
N THR A 55 17.57 -1.48 12.17
CA THR A 55 18.94 -1.79 12.62
C THR A 55 19.64 -0.64 13.34
N SER A 56 19.46 0.60 12.88
CA SER A 56 20.21 1.73 13.40
C SER A 56 19.52 2.44 14.57
N LEU A 57 20.30 3.07 15.45
CA LEU A 57 19.78 3.92 16.53
C LEU A 57 19.01 5.12 15.96
N VAL A 58 19.52 5.73 14.89
CA VAL A 58 18.87 6.85 14.19
C VAL A 58 17.50 6.43 13.64
N SER A 59 17.43 5.25 13.02
CA SER A 59 16.18 4.68 12.54
C SER A 59 15.22 4.32 13.67
N LYS A 60 15.74 3.87 14.84
CA LYS A 60 14.92 3.65 16.04
C LYS A 60 14.34 4.95 16.58
N ASP A 61 15.10 6.04 16.57
CA ASP A 61 14.62 7.35 16.98
C ASP A 61 13.61 7.93 15.98
N ALA A 62 13.80 7.74 14.67
CA ALA A 62 12.83 8.09 13.65
C ALA A 62 11.52 7.28 13.82
N ALA A 63 11.61 5.98 14.10
CA ALA A 63 10.44 5.15 14.37
C ALA A 63 9.72 5.56 15.68
N ARG A 64 10.45 5.98 16.72
CA ARG A 64 9.88 6.55 17.96
C ARG A 64 9.19 7.88 17.70
N ALA A 65 9.82 8.78 16.92
CA ALA A 65 9.25 10.07 16.54
C ALA A 65 7.95 9.89 15.73
N ARG A 66 7.93 8.92 14.79
CA ARG A 66 6.71 8.51 14.09
C ARG A 66 5.62 8.06 15.05
N ALA A 67 5.91 7.11 15.94
CA ALA A 67 4.95 6.59 16.91
C ALA A 67 4.45 7.67 17.89
N ALA A 68 5.29 8.64 18.26
CA ALA A 68 4.89 9.79 19.09
C ALA A 68 3.97 10.75 18.34
N GLY A 69 4.25 11.00 17.05
CA GLY A 69 3.40 11.80 16.17
C GLY A 69 2.02 11.16 15.98
N GLU A 70 1.98 9.85 15.72
CA GLU A 70 0.74 9.08 15.56
C GLU A 70 -0.15 9.10 16.82
N LYS A 71 0.44 9.23 18.01
CA LYS A 71 -0.28 9.28 19.30
C LYS A 71 -0.76 10.67 19.69
N ARG A 72 -0.36 11.74 18.98
CA ARG A 72 -0.76 13.11 19.30
C ARG A 72 -2.21 13.33 18.89
N ALA A 73 -3.10 13.49 19.86
CA ALA A 73 -4.52 13.72 19.61
C ALA A 73 -4.73 14.93 18.68
N GLY A 74 -5.52 14.72 17.63
CA GLY A 74 -5.86 15.76 16.65
C GLY A 74 -4.74 16.09 15.63
N PHE A 75 -3.58 15.46 15.70
CA PHE A 75 -2.53 15.68 14.69
C PHE A 75 -2.87 14.92 13.38
N ASN A 76 -2.92 15.67 12.29
CA ASN A 76 -3.07 15.12 10.95
C ASN A 76 -1.88 15.56 10.09
N PRO A 77 -0.97 14.64 9.71
CA PRO A 77 0.24 14.99 8.94
C PRO A 77 -0.06 15.42 7.50
N PHE A 78 -1.32 15.27 7.05
CA PHE A 78 -1.75 15.55 5.69
C PHE A 78 -2.55 16.85 5.55
N LEU A 79 -2.89 17.55 6.68
CA LEU A 79 -3.68 18.78 6.67
C LEU A 79 -3.17 19.84 7.65
N PRO A 80 -2.28 20.74 7.16
CA PRO A 80 -1.58 20.72 5.88
C PRO A 80 -0.41 19.72 5.89
N PRO A 81 -0.06 19.14 4.76
CA PRO A 81 1.16 18.33 4.66
C PRO A 81 2.40 19.24 4.73
N ASP A 82 3.52 18.68 5.16
CA ASP A 82 4.81 19.37 5.11
C ASP A 82 5.13 19.73 3.64
N PRO A 83 5.27 21.02 3.29
CA PRO A 83 5.46 21.46 1.91
C PRO A 83 6.72 20.87 1.26
N LYS A 84 7.72 20.50 2.04
CA LYS A 84 8.97 19.88 1.56
C LYS A 84 8.82 18.41 1.18
N LEU A 85 7.71 17.79 1.54
CA LEU A 85 7.38 16.39 1.18
C LEU A 85 6.37 16.30 0.03
N ILE A 86 5.84 17.43 -0.45
CA ILE A 86 4.85 17.44 -1.54
C ILE A 86 5.59 17.22 -2.87
N ILE A 87 5.10 16.24 -3.66
CA ILE A 87 5.52 16.06 -5.05
C ILE A 87 4.64 16.89 -5.99
N GLY A 88 3.31 16.83 -5.81
CA GLY A 88 2.34 17.57 -6.63
C GLY A 88 0.92 17.10 -6.37
N ASP A 89 -0.03 17.63 -7.13
CA ASP A 89 -1.44 17.23 -7.07
C ASP A 89 -1.77 16.22 -8.18
N LEU A 90 -2.65 15.28 -7.88
CA LEU A 90 -3.27 14.35 -8.83
C LEU A 90 -4.76 14.69 -8.93
N GLY A 91 -5.11 15.47 -9.92
CA GLY A 91 -6.45 16.00 -10.06
C GLY A 91 -6.86 16.93 -8.92
N PRO A 92 -8.17 17.19 -8.79
CA PRO A 92 -8.69 18.07 -7.77
C PRO A 92 -8.72 17.43 -6.37
N ASP A 93 -8.69 16.10 -6.28
CA ASP A 93 -9.04 15.37 -5.06
C ASP A 93 -7.83 14.83 -4.30
N HIS A 94 -6.71 14.55 -4.98
CA HIS A 94 -5.54 13.93 -4.36
C HIS A 94 -4.28 14.77 -4.46
N ARG A 95 -3.39 14.56 -3.51
CA ARG A 95 -2.02 15.09 -3.47
C ARG A 95 -1.03 13.95 -3.27
N VAL A 96 0.06 13.96 -4.04
CA VAL A 96 1.18 13.03 -3.87
C VAL A 96 2.17 13.64 -2.90
N VAL A 97 2.47 12.90 -1.85
CA VAL A 97 3.48 13.27 -0.86
C VAL A 97 4.45 12.12 -0.60
N LEU A 98 5.68 12.44 -0.24
CA LEU A 98 6.63 11.43 0.24
C LEU A 98 6.18 10.90 1.61
N ASN A 99 6.29 9.59 1.81
CA ASN A 99 6.22 9.05 3.17
C ASN A 99 7.42 9.61 3.95
N LYS A 100 7.16 10.33 5.05
CA LYS A 100 8.20 10.97 5.87
C LYS A 100 9.20 9.97 6.47
N TYR A 101 8.74 8.75 6.77
CA TYR A 101 9.51 7.68 7.42
C TYR A 101 9.53 6.41 6.56
N PRO A 102 10.13 6.45 5.37
CA PRO A 102 10.04 5.33 4.46
C PRO A 102 10.97 4.19 4.90
N VAL A 103 10.43 2.98 4.95
CA VAL A 103 11.19 1.71 5.06
C VAL A 103 11.62 1.22 3.67
N ILE A 104 10.83 1.57 2.65
CA ILE A 104 11.12 1.30 1.24
C ILE A 104 11.34 2.65 0.57
N GLN A 105 12.44 2.79 -0.16
CA GLN A 105 12.76 4.04 -0.87
C GLN A 105 11.68 4.40 -1.88
N ARG A 106 11.52 5.69 -2.15
CA ARG A 106 10.49 6.24 -3.05
C ARG A 106 9.05 5.86 -2.66
N HIS A 107 8.77 5.62 -1.38
CA HIS A 107 7.41 5.34 -0.91
C HIS A 107 6.57 6.61 -1.00
N LEU A 108 5.55 6.60 -1.87
CA LEU A 108 4.62 7.70 -2.11
C LEU A 108 3.28 7.44 -1.43
N LEU A 109 2.63 8.52 -1.02
CA LEU A 109 1.26 8.52 -0.50
C LEU A 109 0.41 9.41 -1.41
N MET A 110 -0.73 8.91 -1.85
CA MET A 110 -1.77 9.66 -2.54
C MET A 110 -2.84 9.99 -1.52
N VAL A 111 -2.78 11.20 -0.95
CA VAL A 111 -3.66 11.62 0.15
C VAL A 111 -4.80 12.46 -0.38
N THR A 112 -6.01 12.30 0.16
CA THR A 112 -7.13 13.16 -0.21
C THR A 112 -6.88 14.60 0.28
N ARG A 113 -7.17 15.60 -0.55
CA ARG A 113 -6.92 17.01 -0.25
C ARG A 113 -7.85 17.57 0.83
N ARG A 114 -9.01 16.95 1.01
CA ARG A 114 -9.92 17.18 2.15
C ARG A 114 -9.87 15.98 3.06
N PHE A 115 -10.19 16.19 4.32
CA PHE A 115 -10.26 15.07 5.25
C PHE A 115 -11.38 14.11 4.82
N GLU A 116 -10.99 12.86 4.62
CA GLU A 116 -11.88 11.71 4.51
C GLU A 116 -11.36 10.64 5.45
N PRO A 117 -12.25 9.91 6.15
CA PRO A 117 -11.82 8.80 7.01
C PRO A 117 -11.12 7.69 6.20
N GLN A 118 -10.08 7.09 6.76
CA GLN A 118 -9.39 5.93 6.15
C GLN A 118 -10.29 4.70 6.04
N THR A 119 -11.44 4.69 6.71
CA THR A 119 -12.45 3.64 6.64
C THR A 119 -13.58 3.96 5.65
N ALA A 120 -13.57 5.14 5.02
CA ALA A 120 -14.55 5.49 4.01
C ALA A 120 -14.38 4.63 2.75
N ALA A 121 -15.46 4.40 2.04
CA ALA A 121 -15.44 3.71 0.75
C ALA A 121 -14.47 4.39 -0.23
N LEU A 122 -13.84 3.59 -1.10
CA LEU A 122 -13.05 4.11 -2.20
C LEU A 122 -13.96 4.58 -3.32
N HIS A 123 -13.69 5.78 -3.85
CA HIS A 123 -14.45 6.43 -4.91
C HIS A 123 -13.68 6.38 -6.25
N GLU A 124 -14.33 6.77 -7.32
CA GLU A 124 -13.73 6.85 -8.66
C GLU A 124 -12.42 7.67 -8.67
N SER A 125 -12.37 8.78 -7.91
CA SER A 125 -11.17 9.61 -7.79
C SER A 125 -9.98 8.86 -7.17
N ASP A 126 -10.23 7.95 -6.22
CA ASP A 126 -9.19 7.11 -5.60
C ASP A 126 -8.61 6.12 -6.63
N PHE A 127 -9.48 5.46 -7.40
CA PHE A 127 -9.06 4.54 -8.47
C PHE A 127 -8.37 5.28 -9.61
N ARG A 128 -8.78 6.51 -9.93
CA ARG A 128 -8.11 7.36 -10.91
C ARG A 128 -6.67 7.69 -10.46
N ALA A 129 -6.49 8.12 -9.21
CA ALA A 129 -5.17 8.41 -8.67
C ALA A 129 -4.27 7.16 -8.68
N LEU A 130 -4.80 6.00 -8.27
CA LEU A 130 -4.08 4.74 -8.26
C LEU A 130 -3.73 4.27 -9.68
N ALA A 131 -4.68 4.32 -10.62
CA ALA A 131 -4.48 3.91 -12.00
C ALA A 131 -3.43 4.77 -12.71
N LEU A 132 -3.47 6.11 -12.56
CA LEU A 132 -2.47 7.02 -13.10
C LEU A 132 -1.08 6.71 -12.55
N THR A 133 -0.98 6.46 -11.25
CA THR A 133 0.30 6.11 -10.60
C THR A 133 0.86 4.80 -11.13
N LEU A 134 0.05 3.75 -11.22
CA LEU A 134 0.46 2.45 -11.75
C LEU A 134 0.80 2.49 -13.24
N ALA A 135 0.03 3.22 -14.03
CA ALA A 135 0.30 3.38 -15.47
C ALA A 135 1.61 4.13 -15.73
N ARG A 136 1.95 5.11 -14.89
CA ARG A 136 3.13 5.96 -15.07
C ARG A 136 4.41 5.38 -14.47
N LEU A 137 4.30 4.80 -13.29
CA LEU A 137 5.45 4.37 -12.47
C LEU A 137 5.59 2.83 -12.38
N GLY A 138 4.57 2.07 -12.78
CA GLY A 138 4.51 0.64 -12.47
C GLY A 138 4.45 0.39 -10.97
N GLY A 139 5.15 -0.63 -10.48
CA GLY A 139 5.26 -0.90 -9.05
C GLY A 139 4.01 -1.50 -8.43
N LEU A 140 3.82 -1.24 -7.14
CA LEU A 140 2.72 -1.77 -6.34
C LEU A 140 2.00 -0.64 -5.63
N GLY A 141 0.73 -0.45 -5.95
CA GLY A 141 -0.19 0.39 -5.20
C GLY A 141 -0.91 -0.42 -4.13
N PHE A 142 -1.23 0.20 -2.98
CA PHE A 142 -1.94 -0.50 -1.92
C PHE A 142 -2.74 0.46 -1.01
N TYR A 143 -3.70 -0.11 -0.30
CA TYR A 143 -4.54 0.58 0.66
C TYR A 143 -4.77 -0.27 1.90
N ASN A 144 -4.70 0.37 3.06
CA ASN A 144 -5.03 -0.22 4.34
C ASN A 144 -6.35 0.41 4.83
N GLY A 145 -7.46 -0.28 4.62
CA GLY A 145 -8.81 0.20 4.97
C GLY A 145 -9.07 0.07 6.47
N GLY A 146 -8.60 1.04 7.25
CA GLY A 146 -8.78 1.09 8.71
C GLY A 146 -7.58 0.58 9.52
N SER A 147 -7.63 0.82 10.82
CA SER A 147 -6.57 0.46 11.78
C SER A 147 -6.32 -1.03 11.84
N GLU A 148 -7.37 -1.85 11.80
CA GLU A 148 -7.29 -3.31 11.81
C GLU A 148 -6.63 -3.87 10.54
N ALA A 149 -6.64 -3.08 9.47
CA ALA A 149 -5.92 -3.40 8.23
C ALA A 149 -4.48 -2.86 8.21
N GLY A 150 -4.01 -2.23 9.30
CA GLY A 150 -2.66 -1.70 9.43
C GLY A 150 -2.49 -0.26 8.98
N ALA A 151 -3.58 0.54 8.89
CA ALA A 151 -3.47 1.98 8.68
C ALA A 151 -2.95 2.69 9.92
N SER A 152 -1.94 3.55 9.75
CA SER A 152 -1.36 4.34 10.84
C SER A 152 -1.96 5.74 10.98
N GLN A 153 -2.71 6.21 9.98
CA GLN A 153 -3.32 7.52 9.95
C GLN A 153 -4.81 7.42 9.64
N PRO A 154 -5.65 8.24 10.29
CA PRO A 154 -7.10 8.21 10.08
C PRO A 154 -7.57 8.94 8.82
N HIS A 155 -6.70 9.72 8.18
CA HIS A 155 -6.98 10.44 6.95
C HIS A 155 -6.74 9.54 5.74
N LYS A 156 -7.69 9.49 4.79
CA LYS A 156 -7.64 8.62 3.62
C LYS A 156 -6.39 8.88 2.77
N HIS A 157 -5.63 7.82 2.56
CA HIS A 157 -4.44 7.82 1.72
C HIS A 157 -4.22 6.43 1.10
N LEU A 158 -4.07 6.41 -0.21
CA LEU A 158 -3.50 5.25 -0.91
C LEU A 158 -1.98 5.37 -0.87
N GLN A 159 -1.30 4.26 -1.12
CA GLN A 159 0.15 4.17 -1.03
C GLN A 159 0.72 3.50 -2.28
N TRP A 160 1.96 3.83 -2.61
CA TRP A 160 2.67 3.24 -3.72
C TRP A 160 4.14 3.03 -3.39
N ILE A 161 4.69 1.89 -3.83
CA ILE A 161 6.12 1.58 -3.77
C ILE A 161 6.62 1.12 -5.14
N PRO A 162 7.90 1.39 -5.47
CA PRO A 162 8.47 0.95 -6.73
C PRO A 162 8.61 -0.58 -6.80
N ALA A 163 8.55 -1.12 -8.00
CA ALA A 163 8.97 -2.49 -8.25
C ALA A 163 10.48 -2.59 -8.05
N THR A 164 10.91 -3.55 -7.23
CA THR A 164 12.32 -3.86 -7.03
C THR A 164 12.55 -5.36 -7.22
N PRO A 165 13.67 -5.78 -7.82
CA PRO A 165 13.99 -7.19 -7.94
C PRO A 165 13.92 -7.91 -6.60
N GLY A 166 13.14 -8.96 -6.50
CA GLY A 166 12.90 -9.68 -5.25
C GLY A 166 12.10 -8.91 -4.19
N GLY A 167 11.63 -7.68 -4.46
CA GLY A 167 10.84 -6.86 -3.53
C GLY A 167 9.42 -7.37 -3.28
N ALA A 168 8.63 -6.57 -2.54
CA ALA A 168 7.21 -6.81 -2.36
C ALA A 168 6.46 -6.75 -3.70
N GLY A 169 5.52 -7.64 -3.93
CA GLY A 169 4.75 -7.68 -5.17
C GLY A 169 3.77 -8.84 -5.24
N LEU A 170 2.82 -8.77 -6.16
CA LEU A 170 1.79 -9.79 -6.33
C LEU A 170 2.26 -10.99 -7.16
N THR A 171 3.34 -10.87 -7.91
CA THR A 171 3.82 -11.91 -8.85
C THR A 171 3.96 -13.28 -8.19
N ARG A 172 4.44 -13.36 -6.93
CA ARG A 172 4.59 -14.62 -6.20
C ARG A 172 3.27 -15.31 -5.89
N PHE A 173 2.17 -14.55 -5.92
CA PHE A 173 0.83 -15.05 -5.67
C PHE A 173 0.03 -15.25 -6.96
N THR A 174 0.43 -14.63 -8.06
CA THR A 174 -0.29 -14.67 -9.35
C THR A 174 0.35 -15.55 -10.41
N ASP A 175 1.52 -16.13 -10.15
CA ASP A 175 2.25 -17.01 -11.08
C ASP A 175 1.39 -18.17 -11.63
N ARG A 176 0.53 -18.74 -10.78
CA ARG A 176 -0.41 -19.82 -11.13
C ARG A 176 -1.75 -19.33 -11.71
N LEU A 177 -1.93 -18.02 -11.78
CA LEU A 177 -3.16 -17.38 -12.29
C LEU A 177 -2.94 -16.71 -13.66
N SER A 178 -1.81 -16.94 -14.32
CA SER A 178 -1.42 -16.24 -15.55
C SER A 178 -2.41 -16.39 -16.71
N ALA A 179 -3.18 -17.49 -16.76
CA ALA A 179 -4.23 -17.75 -17.74
C ALA A 179 -5.63 -17.25 -17.32
N ALA A 180 -5.74 -16.59 -16.15
CA ALA A 180 -7.03 -16.13 -15.65
C ALA A 180 -7.65 -15.07 -16.57
N PRO A 181 -8.98 -15.13 -16.85
CA PRO A 181 -9.69 -14.12 -17.62
C PRO A 181 -9.63 -12.74 -16.96
N LEU A 182 -9.88 -11.70 -17.77
CA LEU A 182 -10.04 -10.34 -17.25
C LEU A 182 -11.38 -10.21 -16.50
N LEU A 183 -11.34 -9.44 -15.41
CA LEU A 183 -12.51 -9.08 -14.62
C LEU A 183 -13.31 -10.29 -14.10
N GLU A 184 -12.59 -11.36 -13.75
CA GLU A 184 -13.13 -12.50 -13.03
C GLU A 184 -12.40 -12.68 -11.70
N PRO A 185 -13.10 -12.90 -10.57
CA PRO A 185 -12.48 -13.15 -9.29
C PRO A 185 -11.89 -14.56 -9.22
N HIS A 186 -10.66 -14.65 -8.71
CA HIS A 186 -9.96 -15.91 -8.52
C HIS A 186 -9.48 -16.08 -7.10
N HIS A 187 -9.62 -17.29 -6.56
CA HIS A 187 -8.99 -17.71 -5.32
C HIS A 187 -7.77 -18.55 -5.64
N ARG A 188 -6.65 -18.23 -5.01
CA ARG A 188 -5.46 -19.07 -5.11
C ARG A 188 -5.53 -20.20 -4.08
N SER A 189 -5.58 -21.44 -4.54
CA SER A 189 -5.45 -22.61 -3.67
C SER A 189 -4.11 -22.59 -2.93
N GLY A 190 -4.13 -22.89 -1.64
CA GLY A 190 -2.95 -22.87 -0.76
C GLY A 190 -2.73 -21.56 -0.01
N LEU A 191 -3.53 -20.52 -0.25
CA LEU A 191 -3.63 -19.36 0.64
C LEU A 191 -4.82 -19.56 1.58
N PRO A 192 -4.57 -19.69 2.90
CA PRO A 192 -5.62 -20.14 3.84
C PRO A 192 -6.60 -19.04 4.28
N TRP A 193 -6.36 -17.78 3.93
CA TRP A 193 -7.26 -16.67 4.26
C TRP A 193 -8.22 -16.34 3.12
N ARG A 194 -9.33 -15.65 3.45
CA ARG A 194 -10.29 -15.15 2.45
C ARG A 194 -9.62 -14.05 1.63
N HIS A 195 -9.67 -14.17 0.30
CA HIS A 195 -9.09 -13.22 -0.64
C HIS A 195 -9.72 -13.35 -2.02
N ALA A 196 -9.57 -12.35 -2.86
CA ALA A 196 -9.89 -12.45 -4.28
C ALA A 196 -8.83 -11.69 -5.10
N PHE A 197 -8.26 -12.39 -6.07
CA PHE A 197 -7.45 -11.80 -7.14
C PHE A 197 -8.36 -11.52 -8.33
N VAL A 198 -8.23 -10.34 -8.93
CA VAL A 198 -8.92 -9.98 -10.17
C VAL A 198 -7.89 -9.41 -11.14
N ARG A 199 -7.81 -9.98 -12.33
CA ARG A 199 -7.00 -9.42 -13.41
C ARG A 199 -7.74 -8.24 -14.03
N HIS A 200 -7.19 -7.03 -13.89
CA HIS A 200 -7.89 -5.80 -14.30
C HIS A 200 -7.34 -5.15 -15.57
N ALA A 201 -6.12 -5.47 -15.96
CA ALA A 201 -5.50 -4.85 -17.13
C ALA A 201 -5.12 -5.88 -18.20
N GLY A 202 -5.45 -5.54 -19.43
CA GLY A 202 -5.06 -6.25 -20.63
C GLY A 202 -3.90 -5.51 -21.34
N PRO A 203 -3.72 -5.76 -22.65
CA PRO A 203 -2.63 -5.15 -23.44
C PRO A 203 -2.67 -3.61 -23.51
N LEU A 204 -3.81 -2.98 -23.22
CA LEU A 204 -3.98 -1.52 -23.23
C LEU A 204 -3.52 -0.82 -21.93
N GLY A 205 -3.07 -1.61 -20.93
CA GLY A 205 -2.58 -1.11 -19.66
C GLY A 205 -3.66 -0.85 -18.61
N VAL A 206 -3.26 -0.17 -17.52
CA VAL A 206 -4.12 0.12 -16.36
C VAL A 206 -5.00 1.32 -16.65
N ASN A 207 -6.30 1.22 -16.34
CA ASN A 207 -7.22 2.34 -16.30
C ASN A 207 -8.10 2.32 -15.05
N ALA A 208 -8.66 3.47 -14.69
CA ALA A 208 -9.42 3.66 -13.46
C ALA A 208 -10.71 2.84 -13.40
N GLU A 209 -11.44 2.78 -14.50
CA GLU A 209 -12.73 2.08 -14.59
C GLU A 209 -12.56 0.58 -14.37
N GLN A 210 -11.59 -0.05 -15.05
CA GLN A 210 -11.31 -1.48 -14.89
C GLN A 210 -10.79 -1.79 -13.49
N LEU A 211 -9.96 -0.90 -12.92
CA LEU A 211 -9.44 -1.07 -11.56
C LEU A 211 -10.57 -0.99 -10.53
N GLN A 212 -11.50 -0.05 -10.69
CA GLN A 212 -12.69 0.06 -9.85
C GLN A 212 -13.60 -1.15 -10.00
N GLN A 213 -13.85 -1.59 -11.23
CA GLN A 213 -14.67 -2.78 -11.49
C GLN A 213 -14.05 -4.03 -10.87
N ALA A 214 -12.72 -4.20 -11.00
CA ALA A 214 -12.00 -5.31 -10.36
C ALA A 214 -12.13 -5.28 -8.83
N PHE A 215 -12.08 -4.09 -8.22
CA PHE A 215 -12.32 -3.93 -6.80
C PHE A 215 -13.74 -4.37 -6.38
N LEU A 216 -14.76 -3.92 -7.10
CA LEU A 216 -16.15 -4.29 -6.81
C LEU A 216 -16.37 -5.81 -6.90
N LEU A 217 -15.83 -6.44 -7.94
CA LEU A 217 -15.88 -7.91 -8.11
C LEU A 217 -15.12 -8.64 -6.99
N ALA A 218 -13.95 -8.13 -6.58
CA ALA A 218 -13.20 -8.69 -5.47
C ALA A 218 -13.94 -8.54 -4.13
N CYS A 219 -14.61 -7.40 -3.92
CA CYS A 219 -15.45 -7.18 -2.74
C CYS A 219 -16.63 -8.16 -2.69
N GLU A 220 -17.32 -8.37 -3.80
CA GLU A 220 -18.40 -9.35 -3.90
C GLU A 220 -17.90 -10.76 -3.58
N ALA A 221 -16.81 -11.20 -4.21
CA ALA A 221 -16.22 -12.52 -4.00
C ALA A 221 -15.71 -12.75 -2.56
N THR A 222 -15.36 -11.69 -1.85
CA THR A 222 -14.89 -11.75 -0.45
C THR A 222 -15.97 -11.40 0.57
N GLY A 223 -17.18 -11.04 0.13
CA GLY A 223 -18.28 -10.65 1.01
C GLY A 223 -18.07 -9.30 1.71
N LEU A 224 -17.22 -8.42 1.17
CA LEU A 224 -17.06 -7.04 1.65
C LEU A 224 -18.14 -6.15 1.02
N PRO A 225 -18.89 -5.35 1.80
CA PRO A 225 -19.86 -4.39 1.28
C PRO A 225 -19.14 -3.10 0.82
N PRO A 226 -18.93 -2.87 -0.49
CA PRO A 226 -18.10 -1.74 -0.95
C PRO A 226 -18.74 -0.37 -0.75
N ALA A 227 -20.06 -0.33 -0.51
CA ALA A 227 -20.82 0.90 -0.25
C ALA A 227 -21.05 1.17 1.25
N ALA A 228 -20.52 0.34 2.16
CA ALA A 228 -20.66 0.57 3.60
C ALA A 228 -19.82 1.77 4.05
N ASP A 229 -20.34 2.54 4.99
CA ASP A 229 -19.63 3.64 5.64
C ASP A 229 -19.85 3.57 7.17
N PRO A 230 -18.80 3.24 7.94
CA PRO A 230 -17.46 2.84 7.50
C PRO A 230 -17.44 1.45 6.82
N MET A 231 -16.54 1.26 5.87
CA MET A 231 -16.26 -0.08 5.33
C MET A 231 -15.60 -0.97 6.39
N PRO A 232 -15.95 -2.27 6.44
CA PRO A 232 -15.18 -3.23 7.23
C PRO A 232 -13.70 -3.22 6.85
N PRO A 233 -12.77 -3.55 7.78
CA PRO A 233 -11.35 -3.51 7.50
C PRO A 233 -10.93 -4.44 6.36
N TYR A 234 -10.07 -3.94 5.46
CA TYR A 234 -9.52 -4.71 4.35
C TYR A 234 -8.19 -4.15 3.87
N ASN A 235 -7.40 -5.00 3.19
CA ASN A 235 -6.29 -4.56 2.38
C ASN A 235 -6.63 -4.70 0.89
N LEU A 236 -6.27 -3.66 0.12
CA LEU A 236 -6.25 -3.68 -1.34
C LEU A 236 -4.81 -3.55 -1.78
N LEU A 237 -4.40 -4.35 -2.77
CA LEU A 237 -3.13 -4.23 -3.46
C LEU A 237 -3.41 -4.28 -4.96
N ALA A 238 -2.67 -3.50 -5.75
CA ALA A 238 -2.76 -3.52 -7.20
C ALA A 238 -1.41 -3.28 -7.84
N ASP A 239 -1.09 -4.03 -8.87
CA ASP A 239 0.02 -3.79 -9.78
C ASP A 239 -0.48 -3.48 -11.20
N SER A 240 0.38 -3.57 -12.20
CA SER A 240 0.00 -3.28 -13.59
C SER A 240 -1.02 -4.26 -14.19
N GLN A 241 -1.31 -5.40 -13.56
CA GLN A 241 -2.18 -6.44 -14.09
C GLN A 241 -3.23 -6.93 -13.11
N TRP A 242 -2.88 -7.02 -11.82
CA TRP A 242 -3.68 -7.68 -10.80
C TRP A 242 -4.12 -6.73 -9.70
N LEU A 243 -5.33 -6.96 -9.22
CA LEU A 243 -5.83 -6.41 -7.98
C LEU A 243 -6.11 -7.56 -7.01
N LEU A 244 -5.75 -7.36 -5.74
CA LEU A 244 -6.01 -8.28 -4.64
C LEU A 244 -6.78 -7.55 -3.54
N VAL A 245 -7.85 -8.17 -3.04
CA VAL A 245 -8.56 -7.74 -1.84
C VAL A 245 -8.47 -8.83 -0.78
N VAL A 246 -8.16 -8.42 0.45
CA VAL A 246 -8.11 -9.29 1.63
C VAL A 246 -8.90 -8.65 2.77
N PRO A 247 -10.04 -9.19 3.18
CA PRO A 247 -10.74 -8.77 4.40
C PRO A 247 -9.88 -9.00 5.65
N ARG A 248 -9.94 -8.05 6.60
CA ARG A 248 -9.11 -8.07 7.80
C ARG A 248 -9.96 -8.14 9.06
N SER A 249 -9.44 -8.83 10.08
CA SER A 249 -10.09 -8.96 11.39
C SER A 249 -9.35 -8.21 12.49
N ARG A 250 -8.04 -8.02 12.36
CA ARG A 250 -7.18 -7.33 13.34
C ARG A 250 -5.88 -6.88 12.73
N GLU A 251 -5.21 -5.90 13.38
CA GLU A 251 -3.94 -5.35 12.92
C GLU A 251 -2.77 -6.34 13.12
N GLN A 252 -2.75 -7.06 14.25
CA GLN A 252 -1.57 -7.81 14.70
C GLN A 252 -1.90 -9.19 15.22
N HIS A 253 -0.91 -10.07 15.16
CA HIS A 253 -0.90 -11.37 15.82
C HIS A 253 0.46 -11.56 16.52
N GLU A 254 0.45 -12.03 17.78
CA GLU A 254 1.67 -12.23 18.61
C GLU A 254 2.60 -10.98 18.64
N GLY A 255 2.01 -9.77 18.63
CA GLY A 255 2.77 -8.52 18.64
C GLY A 255 3.46 -8.17 17.31
N ILE A 256 3.18 -8.90 16.23
CA ILE A 256 3.63 -8.59 14.86
C ILE A 256 2.48 -7.92 14.12
N SER A 257 2.67 -6.65 13.78
CA SER A 257 1.73 -5.85 12.99
C SER A 257 1.82 -6.24 11.51
N VAL A 258 0.67 -6.36 10.85
CA VAL A 258 0.57 -6.71 9.43
C VAL A 258 -0.26 -5.65 8.70
N ASN A 259 0.28 -5.12 7.64
CA ASN A 259 -0.40 -4.26 6.69
C ASN A 259 -0.53 -4.94 5.31
N ALA A 260 -1.00 -4.22 4.30
CA ALA A 260 -1.15 -4.74 2.94
C ALA A 260 0.11 -5.42 2.39
N LEU A 261 1.31 -4.90 2.70
CA LEU A 261 2.56 -5.45 2.16
C LEU A 261 2.84 -6.89 2.61
N GLY A 262 2.25 -7.34 3.74
CA GLY A 262 2.29 -8.74 4.13
C GLY A 262 1.72 -9.66 3.05
N TYR A 263 0.64 -9.25 2.41
CA TYR A 263 -0.01 -9.95 1.29
C TYR A 263 0.68 -9.73 -0.06
N ALA A 264 1.80 -9.00 -0.06
CA ALA A 264 2.77 -8.91 -1.15
C ALA A 264 4.10 -9.57 -0.77
N SER A 265 4.09 -10.53 0.16
CA SER A 265 5.23 -11.27 0.70
C SER A 265 6.32 -10.40 1.35
N SER A 266 5.95 -9.29 1.99
CA SER A 266 6.88 -8.40 2.71
C SER A 266 6.36 -8.09 4.10
N LEU A 267 6.98 -8.66 5.12
CA LEU A 267 6.69 -8.44 6.52
C LEU A 267 7.69 -7.46 7.13
N PHE A 268 7.24 -6.72 8.13
CA PHE A 268 8.08 -5.83 8.91
C PHE A 268 7.95 -6.17 10.40
N VAL A 269 9.08 -6.38 11.06
CA VAL A 269 9.14 -6.60 12.49
C VAL A 269 9.93 -5.49 13.19
N ARG A 270 9.57 -5.18 14.41
CA ARG A 270 10.18 -4.06 15.16
C ARG A 270 11.55 -4.41 15.74
N ARG A 271 11.81 -5.70 15.95
CA ARG A 271 13.02 -6.22 16.61
C ARG A 271 13.46 -7.51 15.95
N PRO A 272 14.77 -7.75 15.83
CA PRO A 272 15.30 -8.96 15.19
C PRO A 272 14.82 -10.25 15.87
N GLU A 273 14.57 -10.23 17.18
CA GLU A 273 14.10 -11.44 17.92
C GLU A 273 12.71 -11.91 17.45
N GLN A 274 11.93 -11.02 16.81
CA GLN A 274 10.64 -11.38 16.23
C GLN A 274 10.78 -12.21 14.94
N ILE A 275 11.97 -12.28 14.34
CA ILE A 275 12.21 -13.12 13.15
C ILE A 275 12.03 -14.60 13.49
N ASP A 276 12.56 -15.04 14.61
CA ASP A 276 12.37 -16.41 15.07
C ASP A 276 10.91 -16.71 15.40
N LEU A 277 10.17 -15.71 15.85
CA LEU A 277 8.73 -15.84 16.05
C LEU A 277 8.00 -15.98 14.70
N VAL A 278 8.34 -15.18 13.68
CA VAL A 278 7.79 -15.31 12.32
C VAL A 278 8.10 -16.70 11.75
N ARG A 279 9.31 -17.23 11.94
CA ARG A 279 9.67 -18.59 11.49
C ARG A 279 8.83 -19.67 12.18
N ARG A 280 8.61 -19.55 13.49
CA ARG A 280 7.83 -20.54 14.25
C ARG A 280 6.35 -20.53 13.90
N ILE A 281 5.76 -19.35 13.73
CA ILE A 281 4.36 -19.20 13.33
C ILE A 281 4.19 -19.61 11.86
N GLY A 282 5.10 -19.23 11.00
CA GLY A 282 5.00 -19.25 9.55
C GLY A 282 4.33 -17.97 9.03
N PRO A 283 4.92 -17.33 8.01
CA PRO A 283 4.34 -16.14 7.36
C PRO A 283 2.88 -16.31 6.92
N LEU A 284 2.52 -17.45 6.32
CA LEU A 284 1.14 -17.70 5.87
C LEU A 284 0.16 -17.83 7.02
N ASP A 285 0.56 -18.48 8.12
CA ASP A 285 -0.29 -18.63 9.30
C ASP A 285 -0.41 -17.29 10.05
N LEU A 286 0.65 -16.46 10.07
CA LEU A 286 0.61 -15.09 10.58
C LEU A 286 -0.41 -14.23 9.79
N LEU A 287 -0.39 -14.30 8.44
CA LEU A 287 -1.33 -13.58 7.59
C LEU A 287 -2.76 -14.08 7.79
N THR A 288 -2.94 -15.39 7.96
CA THR A 288 -4.24 -16.00 8.24
C THR A 288 -4.82 -15.52 9.57
N ALA A 289 -3.99 -15.43 10.60
CA ALA A 289 -4.42 -15.01 11.93
C ALA A 289 -4.96 -13.57 11.99
N VAL A 290 -4.64 -12.72 11.03
CA VAL A 290 -5.07 -11.31 10.96
C VAL A 290 -6.08 -11.03 9.83
N ALA A 291 -6.31 -11.98 8.93
CA ALA A 291 -7.37 -11.94 7.93
C ALA A 291 -8.72 -12.44 8.49
N THR A 292 -9.74 -12.58 7.65
CA THR A 292 -11.05 -13.16 8.00
C THR A 292 -11.27 -14.47 7.27
#